data_15e488875fb5b3424d84328d1fb1fd1e
#
_entry.id   15e488875fb5b3424d84328d1fb1fd1e
#
_cell.length_a   1.000
_cell.length_b   1.000
_cell.length_c   1.000
_cell.angle_alpha   90.00
_cell.angle_beta   90.00
_cell.angle_gamma   90.00
#
_symmetry.space_group_name_H-M   'P 1'
#
loop_
_entity.id
_entity.type
_entity.pdbx_description
1 polymer ?
#
loop_
_entity_poly.entity_id
_entity_poly.type
_entity_poly.pdbx_seq_one_letter_code
_entity_poly.pdbx_strand_id
1 'polypeptide(L)'
;MDARIAIKAGALQALCVGLLFTLLVAAPLPQGFFRDAGALVGPLAWATCALVTGRLLGLSVRTVALAALAGGAAGAALTFAGAHLGGMLVAIVLFALACGAAARRHPSLASRP
;
A
#
# COMPACT_ATOMS: atom_id res chain seq x y z
N MET A 1 -9.54 17.04 -0.27
CA MET A 1 -8.94 15.80 0.21
C MET A 1 -9.09 15.71 1.73
N ASP A 2 -9.42 14.55 2.24
CA ASP A 2 -9.45 14.33 3.68
C ASP A 2 -8.04 13.99 4.18
N ALA A 3 -7.37 14.99 4.75
CA ALA A 3 -5.99 14.84 5.22
C ALA A 3 -5.86 13.82 6.35
N ARG A 4 -6.87 13.72 7.20
CA ARG A 4 -6.87 12.74 8.30
C ARG A 4 -6.85 11.31 7.77
N ILE A 5 -7.70 11.01 6.80
CA ILE A 5 -7.73 9.69 6.15
C ILE A 5 -6.44 9.44 5.37
N ALA A 6 -5.92 10.46 4.67
CA ALA A 6 -4.67 10.31 3.93
C ALA A 6 -3.50 9.95 4.87
N ILE A 7 -3.37 10.64 5.98
CA ILE A 7 -2.31 10.38 6.96
C ILE A 7 -2.46 8.98 7.56
N LYS A 8 -3.68 8.61 7.96
CA LYS A 8 -3.94 7.28 8.52
C LYS A 8 -3.66 6.17 7.49
N ALA A 9 -4.10 6.36 6.26
CA ALA A 9 -3.87 5.37 5.20
C ALA A 9 -2.38 5.19 4.95
N GLY A 10 -1.63 6.28 4.83
CA GLY A 10 -0.19 6.22 4.61
C GLY A 10 0.53 5.55 5.78
N ALA A 11 0.20 5.92 7.00
CA ALA A 11 0.82 5.35 8.20
C ALA A 11 0.52 3.85 8.33
N LEU A 12 -0.74 3.45 8.16
CA LEU A 12 -1.14 2.05 8.25
C LEU A 12 -0.52 1.21 7.15
N GLN A 13 -0.49 1.73 5.93
CA GLN A 13 0.12 1.03 4.81
C GLN A 13 1.62 0.85 5.03
N ALA A 14 2.32 1.90 5.44
CA ALA A 14 3.74 1.83 5.73
C ALA A 14 4.04 0.83 6.85
N LEU A 15 3.24 0.84 7.90
CA LEU A 15 3.40 -0.09 9.01
C LEU A 15 3.15 -1.54 8.58
N CYS A 16 2.07 -1.79 7.84
CA CYS A 16 1.75 -3.13 7.34
C CYS A 16 2.84 -3.67 6.41
N VAL A 17 3.28 -2.85 5.46
CA VAL A 17 4.32 -3.24 4.51
C VAL A 17 5.63 -3.50 5.25
N GLY A 18 6.00 -2.62 6.17
CA GLY A 18 7.21 -2.77 6.97
C GLY A 18 7.21 -4.04 7.81
N LEU A 19 6.10 -4.31 8.50
CA LEU A 19 5.95 -5.52 9.30
C LEU A 19 6.02 -6.78 8.43
N LEU A 20 5.31 -6.77 7.31
CA LEU A 20 5.27 -7.93 6.43
C LEU A 20 6.64 -8.24 5.85
N PHE A 21 7.37 -7.23 5.36
CA PHE A 21 8.71 -7.43 4.84
C PHE A 21 9.71 -7.83 5.92
N THR A 22 9.57 -7.30 7.13
CA THR A 22 10.38 -7.73 8.25
C THR A 22 10.18 -9.21 8.56
N LEU A 23 8.92 -9.66 8.57
CA LEU A 23 8.60 -11.07 8.77
C LEU A 23 9.16 -11.95 7.66
N LEU A 24 9.06 -11.50 6.40
CA LEU A 24 9.58 -12.23 5.26
C LEU A 24 11.10 -12.37 5.31
N VAL A 25 11.79 -11.31 5.70
CA VAL A 25 13.26 -11.34 5.84
C VAL A 25 13.69 -12.24 6.99
N ALA A 26 12.95 -12.24 8.09
CA ALA A 26 13.25 -13.06 9.27
C ALA A 26 12.86 -14.53 9.07
N ALA A 27 11.98 -14.84 8.12
CA ALA A 27 11.53 -16.21 7.87
C ALA A 27 12.65 -17.05 7.24
N PRO A 28 12.72 -18.36 7.54
CA PRO A 28 13.71 -19.25 6.94
C PRO A 28 13.34 -19.63 5.51
N LEU A 29 13.46 -18.66 4.60
CA LEU A 29 13.14 -18.84 3.19
C LEU A 29 14.35 -19.36 2.41
N PRO A 30 14.13 -20.12 1.31
CA PRO A 30 15.22 -20.58 0.46
C PRO A 30 16.03 -19.44 -0.11
N GLN A 31 17.32 -19.70 -0.33
CA GLN A 31 18.19 -18.74 -1.01
C GLN A 31 17.64 -18.43 -2.41
N GLY A 32 17.55 -17.14 -2.75
CA GLY A 32 17.04 -16.74 -4.05
C GLY A 32 15.51 -16.62 -4.12
N PHE A 33 14.80 -16.86 -3.00
CA PHE A 33 13.34 -16.73 -2.98
C PHE A 33 12.87 -15.37 -3.51
N PHE A 34 13.48 -14.30 -3.01
CA PHE A 34 13.09 -12.94 -3.43
C PHE A 34 13.49 -12.66 -4.89
N ARG A 35 14.55 -13.27 -5.37
CA ARG A 35 14.94 -13.17 -6.77
C ARG A 35 13.94 -13.85 -7.69
N ASP A 36 13.50 -15.05 -7.32
CA ASP A 36 12.66 -15.89 -8.17
C ASP A 36 11.18 -15.51 -8.05
N ALA A 37 10.72 -15.18 -6.84
CA ALA A 37 9.32 -14.92 -6.55
C ALA A 37 9.03 -13.46 -6.19
N GLY A 38 10.04 -12.60 -6.13
CA GLY A 38 9.88 -11.21 -5.70
C GLY A 38 8.89 -10.42 -6.54
N ALA A 39 8.88 -10.67 -7.86
CA ALA A 39 7.94 -10.01 -8.77
C ALA A 39 6.48 -10.35 -8.45
N LEU A 40 6.22 -11.49 -7.82
CA LEU A 40 4.89 -11.93 -7.42
C LEU A 40 4.60 -11.54 -5.96
N VAL A 41 5.57 -11.74 -5.07
CA VAL A 41 5.45 -11.47 -3.64
C VAL A 41 5.24 -9.98 -3.36
N GLY A 42 5.97 -9.11 -4.06
CA GLY A 42 5.87 -7.66 -3.88
C GLY A 42 4.45 -7.13 -4.09
N PRO A 43 3.86 -7.34 -5.29
CA PRO A 43 2.47 -6.91 -5.53
C PRO A 43 1.45 -7.56 -4.62
N LEU A 44 1.60 -8.85 -4.29
CA LEU A 44 0.69 -9.54 -3.38
C LEU A 44 0.76 -8.97 -1.97
N ALA A 45 1.96 -8.72 -1.48
CA ALA A 45 2.15 -8.11 -0.16
C ALA A 45 1.54 -6.71 -0.11
N TRP A 46 1.78 -5.92 -1.14
CA TRP A 46 1.23 -4.57 -1.27
C TRP A 46 -0.30 -4.59 -1.25
N ALA A 47 -0.90 -5.44 -2.08
CA ALA A 47 -2.36 -5.55 -2.18
C ALA A 47 -2.97 -6.01 -0.86
N THR A 48 -2.37 -7.00 -0.19
CA THR A 48 -2.83 -7.49 1.10
C THR A 48 -2.81 -6.39 2.15
N CYS A 49 -1.71 -5.65 2.22
CA CYS A 49 -1.57 -4.53 3.16
C CYS A 49 -2.61 -3.44 2.85
N ALA A 50 -2.85 -3.16 1.58
CA ALA A 50 -3.85 -2.17 1.18
C ALA A 50 -5.26 -2.58 1.61
N LEU A 51 -5.62 -3.85 1.45
CA LEU A 51 -6.93 -4.34 1.88
C LEU A 51 -7.10 -4.25 3.39
N VAL A 52 -6.06 -4.59 4.16
CA VAL A 52 -6.07 -4.46 5.62
C VAL A 52 -6.25 -3.00 6.01
N THR A 53 -5.48 -2.10 5.42
CA THR A 53 -5.59 -0.66 5.67
C THR A 53 -6.99 -0.15 5.38
N GLY A 54 -7.56 -0.54 4.24
CA GLY A 54 -8.89 -0.13 3.85
C GLY A 54 -9.96 -0.61 4.83
N ARG A 55 -9.85 -1.84 5.31
CA ARG A 55 -10.80 -2.38 6.30
C ARG A 55 -10.73 -1.64 7.62
N LEU A 56 -9.51 -1.32 8.07
CA LEU A 56 -9.32 -0.57 9.31
C LEU A 56 -9.88 0.85 9.23
N LEU A 57 -9.86 1.44 8.03
CA LEU A 57 -10.36 2.79 7.81
C LEU A 57 -11.84 2.82 7.38
N GLY A 58 -12.46 1.67 7.18
CA GLY A 58 -13.86 1.60 6.75
C GLY A 58 -14.09 2.01 5.30
N LEU A 59 -13.07 1.91 4.46
CA LEU A 59 -13.18 2.23 3.04
C LEU A 59 -13.67 1.03 2.26
N SER A 60 -14.34 1.28 1.11
CA SER A 60 -14.81 0.20 0.25
C SER A 60 -13.64 -0.52 -0.41
N VAL A 61 -13.82 -1.81 -0.68
CA VAL A 61 -12.80 -2.64 -1.34
C VAL A 61 -12.43 -2.05 -2.70
N ARG A 62 -13.42 -1.57 -3.45
CA ARG A 62 -13.17 -0.96 -4.76
C ARG A 62 -12.27 0.27 -4.66
N THR A 63 -12.56 1.16 -3.72
CA THR A 63 -11.75 2.36 -3.48
C THR A 63 -10.30 2.00 -3.16
N VAL A 64 -10.13 1.05 -2.22
CA VAL A 64 -8.80 0.62 -1.78
C VAL A 64 -8.05 -0.08 -2.91
N ALA A 65 -8.75 -0.91 -3.69
CA ALA A 65 -8.14 -1.61 -4.82
C ALA A 65 -7.63 -0.65 -5.88
N LEU A 66 -8.42 0.38 -6.21
CA LEU A 66 -8.01 1.39 -7.19
C LEU A 66 -6.86 2.23 -6.66
N ALA A 67 -6.89 2.62 -5.38
CA ALA A 67 -5.80 3.37 -4.76
C ALA A 67 -4.51 2.55 -4.72
N ALA A 68 -4.60 1.26 -4.38
CA ALA A 68 -3.46 0.37 -4.35
C ALA A 68 -2.86 0.16 -5.74
N LEU A 69 -3.71 0.03 -6.74
CA LEU A 69 -3.28 -0.13 -8.13
C LEU A 69 -2.52 1.11 -8.61
N ALA A 70 -3.05 2.30 -8.35
CA ALA A 70 -2.40 3.55 -8.74
C ALA A 70 -1.05 3.72 -8.05
N GLY A 71 -1.01 3.54 -6.73
CA GLY A 71 0.24 3.64 -5.97
C GLY A 71 1.25 2.57 -6.35
N GLY A 72 0.79 1.34 -6.49
CA GLY A 72 1.63 0.21 -6.86
C GLY A 72 2.23 0.34 -8.26
N ALA A 73 1.44 0.81 -9.24
CA ALA A 73 1.91 1.01 -10.59
C ALA A 73 3.01 2.08 -10.66
N ALA A 74 2.80 3.21 -10.00
CA ALA A 74 3.80 4.28 -9.95
C ALA A 74 5.07 3.84 -9.23
N GLY A 75 4.92 3.14 -8.11
CA GLY A 75 6.06 2.61 -7.36
C GLY A 75 6.85 1.58 -8.15
N ALA A 76 6.15 0.69 -8.87
CA ALA A 76 6.78 -0.30 -9.72
C ALA A 76 7.59 0.35 -10.85
N ALA A 77 7.03 1.39 -11.48
CA ALA A 77 7.72 2.12 -12.53
C ALA A 77 9.04 2.71 -12.04
N LEU A 78 9.04 3.33 -10.86
CA LEU A 78 10.26 3.87 -10.26
C LEU A 78 11.24 2.78 -9.84
N THR A 79 10.75 1.64 -9.35
CA THR A 79 11.58 0.51 -8.99
C THR A 79 12.32 -0.03 -10.21
N PHE A 80 11.62 -0.17 -11.34
CA PHE A 80 12.25 -0.60 -12.59
C PHE A 80 13.27 0.40 -13.11
N ALA A 81 13.11 1.69 -12.77
CA ALA A 81 14.10 2.71 -13.09
C ALA A 81 15.30 2.71 -12.14
N GLY A 82 15.34 1.79 -11.17
CA GLY A 82 16.46 1.65 -10.23
C GLY A 82 16.29 2.37 -8.90
N ALA A 83 15.13 2.97 -8.66
CA ALA A 83 14.86 3.73 -7.43
C ALA A 83 13.94 2.94 -6.48
N HIS A 84 14.44 1.86 -5.88
CA HIS A 84 13.64 0.99 -5.01
C HIS A 84 13.01 1.74 -3.84
N LEU A 85 13.81 2.48 -3.09
CA LEU A 85 13.31 3.21 -1.92
C LEU A 85 12.37 4.33 -2.33
N GLY A 86 12.75 5.08 -3.36
CA GLY A 86 11.91 6.13 -3.92
C GLY A 86 10.58 5.57 -4.45
N GLY A 87 10.63 4.40 -5.10
CA GLY A 87 9.43 3.74 -5.59
C GLY A 87 8.47 3.37 -4.47
N MET A 88 8.99 2.83 -3.37
CA MET A 88 8.17 2.48 -2.21
C MET A 88 7.54 3.71 -1.57
N LEU A 89 8.31 4.79 -1.39
CA LEU A 89 7.80 6.03 -0.81
C LEU A 89 6.71 6.64 -1.69
N VAL A 90 6.92 6.69 -3.01
CA VAL A 90 5.92 7.22 -3.94
C VAL A 90 4.66 6.35 -3.92
N ALA A 91 4.80 5.03 -3.88
CA ALA A 91 3.66 4.13 -3.81
C ALA A 91 2.80 4.40 -2.57
N ILE A 92 3.42 4.54 -1.41
CA ILE A 92 2.73 4.81 -0.15
C ILE A 92 2.04 6.19 -0.19
N VAL A 93 2.74 7.21 -0.67
CA VAL A 93 2.19 8.58 -0.75
C VAL A 93 0.99 8.62 -1.70
N LEU A 94 1.10 8.03 -2.88
CA LEU A 94 -0.01 8.01 -3.84
C LEU A 94 -1.20 7.21 -3.32
N PHE A 95 -0.95 6.09 -2.66
CA PHE A 95 -2.01 5.32 -2.02
C PHE A 95 -2.73 6.16 -0.97
N ALA A 96 -1.97 6.84 -0.12
CA ALA A 96 -2.53 7.69 0.94
C ALA A 96 -3.36 8.83 0.36
N LEU A 97 -2.85 9.51 -0.66
CA LEU A 97 -3.56 10.62 -1.31
C LEU A 97 -4.84 10.13 -2.00
N ALA A 98 -4.78 8.97 -2.65
CA ALA A 98 -5.96 8.40 -3.31
C ALA A 98 -7.04 8.03 -2.29
N CYS A 99 -6.67 7.46 -1.16
CA CYS A 99 -7.62 7.16 -0.08
C CYS A 99 -8.23 8.44 0.50
N GLY A 100 -7.43 9.46 0.72
CA GLY A 100 -7.91 10.76 1.21
C GLY A 100 -8.86 11.44 0.24
N ALA A 101 -8.54 11.40 -1.05
CA ALA A 101 -9.40 11.97 -2.10
C ALA A 101 -10.73 11.21 -2.21
N ALA A 102 -10.69 9.89 -2.13
CA ALA A 102 -11.91 9.07 -2.17
C ALA A 102 -12.79 9.32 -0.95
N ALA A 103 -12.21 9.46 0.23
CA ALA A 103 -12.93 9.76 1.45
C ALA A 103 -13.63 11.13 1.37
N ARG A 104 -13.00 12.10 0.71
CA ARG A 104 -13.62 13.41 0.47
C ARG A 104 -14.83 13.31 -0.44
N ARG A 105 -14.74 12.45 -1.48
CA ARG A 105 -15.87 12.23 -2.40
C ARG A 105 -17.02 11.50 -1.73
N HIS A 106 -16.74 10.72 -0.71
CA HIS A 106 -17.72 9.92 0.01
C HIS A 106 -17.61 10.18 1.52
N PRO A 107 -18.02 11.38 1.99
CA PRO A 107 -17.85 11.75 3.39
C PRO A 107 -18.51 10.80 4.38
N SER A 108 -19.60 10.12 3.97
CA SER A 108 -20.27 9.14 4.81
C SER A 108 -19.39 7.93 5.13
N LEU A 109 -18.49 7.58 4.23
CA LEU A 109 -17.52 6.50 4.47
C LEU A 109 -16.43 6.94 5.44
N ALA A 110 -15.98 8.19 5.31
CA ALA A 110 -14.93 8.73 6.17
C ALA A 110 -15.39 8.96 7.62
N SER A 111 -16.69 9.18 7.83
CA SER A 111 -17.25 9.43 9.15
C SER A 111 -17.56 8.16 9.95
N ARG A 112 -17.47 7.00 9.34
CA ARG A 112 -17.72 5.73 10.02
C ARG A 112 -16.54 5.39 10.93
N PRO A 113 -16.83 4.99 12.17
CA PRO A 113 -15.79 4.58 13.10
C PRO A 113 -15.09 3.28 12.70
#